data_5cc7bd4da657e8511b57fd7870cfa92c
#
_entry.id   5cc7bd4da657e8511b57fd7870cfa92c
#
_cell.length_a   1.000
_cell.length_b   1.000
_cell.length_c   1.000
_cell.angle_alpha   90.00
_cell.angle_beta   90.00
_cell.angle_gamma   90.00
#
_symmetry.space_group_name_H-M   'P 1'
#
loop_
_entity.id
_entity.type
_entity.pdbx_description
1 polymer ?
#
loop_
_entity_poly.entity_id
_entity_poly.type
_entity_poly.pdbx_seq_one_letter_code
_entity_poly.pdbx_strand_id
1 'polypeptide(L)'
;MKKWTALLFLGVLSFFVGFLLIHWIAYPVLNSYPHLASAMARFAYTKEFLVGFVTLSMWLFFVQMIFQKFTVIYTYLFYSVYLFLLFIVLFAKARNYHSYSFELFDFAVRNKRVLLEAALNIIYFIPLGILFSFKSRFWEFCLISVLFICGVETIQYVFYIGTFAVSDIMLNLIGCLIGRGLKASFSILQQKIVSD
;
A
#
# COMPACT_ATOMS: atom_id res chain seq x y z
N MET A 1 -13.38 29.24 12.24
CA MET A 1 -12.98 28.49 13.45
C MET A 1 -13.12 26.96 13.28
N LYS A 2 -14.25 26.39 12.89
CA LYS A 2 -14.45 24.93 12.80
C LYS A 2 -13.44 24.16 11.93
N LYS A 3 -12.96 24.75 10.82
CA LYS A 3 -11.97 24.05 9.94
C LYS A 3 -10.58 23.94 10.59
N TRP A 4 -10.11 24.96 11.30
CA TRP A 4 -8.80 24.96 11.97
C TRP A 4 -8.75 23.99 13.15
N THR A 5 -9.82 23.95 13.96
CA THR A 5 -9.92 22.98 15.05
C THR A 5 -9.96 21.53 14.53
N ALA A 6 -10.68 21.29 13.41
CA ALA A 6 -10.69 19.99 12.75
C ALA A 6 -9.30 19.59 12.23
N LEU A 7 -8.54 20.54 11.64
CA LEU A 7 -7.17 20.28 11.16
C LEU A 7 -6.20 19.92 12.28
N LEU A 8 -6.29 20.60 13.43
CA LEU A 8 -5.46 20.27 14.58
C LEU A 8 -5.82 18.88 15.14
N PHE A 9 -7.10 18.58 15.29
CA PHE A 9 -7.56 17.27 15.74
C PHE A 9 -7.10 16.15 14.80
N LEU A 10 -7.26 16.34 13.49
CA LEU A 10 -6.81 15.36 12.47
C LEU A 10 -5.28 15.24 12.43
N GLY A 11 -4.54 16.30 12.72
CA GLY A 11 -3.09 16.24 12.88
C GLY A 11 -2.66 15.33 14.02
N VAL A 12 -3.27 15.51 15.20
CA VAL A 12 -3.03 14.65 16.37
C VAL A 12 -3.45 13.21 16.10
N LEU A 13 -4.61 13.01 15.48
CA LEU A 13 -5.09 11.69 15.08
C LEU A 13 -4.13 11.02 14.07
N SER A 14 -3.65 11.75 13.08
CA SER A 14 -2.67 11.26 12.10
C SER A 14 -1.35 10.84 12.76
N PHE A 15 -0.89 11.60 13.75
CA PHE A 15 0.30 11.23 14.53
C PHE A 15 0.07 9.93 15.30
N PHE A 16 -1.05 9.82 15.99
CA PHE A 16 -1.34 8.63 16.80
C PHE A 16 -1.49 7.38 15.90
N VAL A 17 -2.24 7.48 14.82
CA VAL A 17 -2.40 6.38 13.85
C VAL A 17 -1.08 6.06 13.17
N GLY A 18 -0.31 7.05 12.73
CA GLY A 18 1.01 6.86 12.12
C GLY A 18 2.00 6.17 13.08
N PHE A 19 2.01 6.58 14.33
CA PHE A 19 2.83 5.95 15.38
C PHE A 19 2.46 4.47 15.57
N LEU A 20 1.16 4.17 15.70
CA LEU A 20 0.70 2.78 15.86
C LEU A 20 1.03 1.93 14.63
N LEU A 21 0.77 2.44 13.42
CA LEU A 21 1.06 1.74 12.16
C LEU A 21 2.55 1.42 12.03
N ILE A 22 3.42 2.39 12.31
CA ILE A 22 4.86 2.15 12.22
C ILE A 22 5.34 1.23 13.33
N HIS A 23 4.92 1.47 14.58
CA HIS A 23 5.43 0.72 15.72
C HIS A 23 5.00 -0.75 15.72
N TRP A 24 3.73 -1.03 15.38
CA TRP A 24 3.14 -2.36 15.51
C TRP A 24 3.11 -3.15 14.20
N ILE A 25 3.13 -2.48 13.04
CA ILE A 25 2.96 -3.16 11.75
C ILE A 25 4.20 -2.96 10.88
N ALA A 26 4.46 -1.74 10.42
CA ALA A 26 5.46 -1.53 9.37
C ALA A 26 6.89 -1.80 9.84
N TYR A 27 7.31 -1.28 10.99
CA TYR A 27 8.68 -1.46 11.48
C TYR A 27 9.02 -2.92 11.79
N PRO A 28 8.18 -3.72 12.47
CA PRO A 28 8.41 -5.16 12.64
C PRO A 28 8.49 -5.91 11.32
N VAL A 29 7.60 -5.59 10.36
CA VAL A 29 7.61 -6.22 9.03
C VAL A 29 8.90 -5.86 8.27
N LEU A 30 9.26 -4.59 8.19
CA LEU A 30 10.49 -4.15 7.53
C LEU A 30 11.74 -4.76 8.18
N ASN A 31 11.74 -4.88 9.50
CA ASN A 31 12.86 -5.46 10.25
C ASN A 31 12.95 -6.99 10.11
N SER A 32 11.90 -7.65 9.66
CA SER A 32 11.93 -9.09 9.36
C SER A 32 12.72 -9.44 8.09
N TYR A 33 12.97 -8.44 7.22
CA TYR A 33 13.78 -8.60 6.02
C TYR A 33 15.25 -8.23 6.30
N PRO A 34 16.22 -9.16 6.24
CA PRO A 34 17.60 -8.93 6.66
C PRO A 34 18.30 -7.74 5.98
N HIS A 35 18.02 -7.56 4.68
CA HIS A 35 18.61 -6.44 3.91
C HIS A 35 18.03 -5.09 4.32
N LEU A 36 16.73 -5.03 4.58
CA LEU A 36 16.08 -3.81 5.05
C LEU A 36 16.45 -3.50 6.49
N ALA A 37 16.51 -4.52 7.35
CA ALA A 37 16.98 -4.37 8.73
C ALA A 37 18.38 -3.79 8.79
N SER A 38 19.34 -4.33 8.00
CA SER A 38 20.70 -3.83 7.93
C SER A 38 20.79 -2.40 7.37
N ALA A 39 19.96 -2.05 6.39
CA ALA A 39 19.89 -0.69 5.86
C ALA A 39 19.30 0.29 6.89
N MET A 40 18.23 -0.09 7.58
CA MET A 40 17.62 0.72 8.63
C MET A 40 18.52 0.93 9.84
N ALA A 41 19.34 -0.07 10.20
CA ALA A 41 20.29 0.02 11.30
C ALA A 41 21.39 1.06 11.08
N ARG A 42 21.62 1.50 9.83
CA ARG A 42 22.61 2.55 9.51
C ARG A 42 22.12 3.95 9.92
N PHE A 43 20.82 4.13 10.13
CA PHE A 43 20.22 5.42 10.47
C PHE A 43 19.58 5.34 11.85
N ALA A 44 20.13 6.03 12.82
CA ALA A 44 19.68 5.98 14.22
C ALA A 44 18.19 6.37 14.40
N TYR A 45 17.68 7.26 13.57
CA TYR A 45 16.31 7.82 13.67
C TYR A 45 15.36 7.32 12.59
N THR A 46 15.61 6.13 12.02
CA THR A 46 14.77 5.57 10.94
C THR A 46 13.30 5.46 11.35
N LYS A 47 13.05 5.02 12.57
CA LYS A 47 11.68 4.81 13.07
C LYS A 47 10.93 6.14 13.22
N GLU A 48 11.58 7.14 13.80
CA GLU A 48 11.03 8.49 13.99
C GLU A 48 10.77 9.17 12.65
N PHE A 49 11.68 8.99 11.69
CA PHE A 49 11.51 9.48 10.34
C PHE A 49 10.29 8.85 9.65
N LEU A 50 10.12 7.53 9.76
CA LEU A 50 8.97 6.81 9.21
C LEU A 50 7.65 7.28 9.85
N VAL A 51 7.63 7.45 11.18
CA VAL A 51 6.46 8.00 11.88
C VAL A 51 6.14 9.40 11.38
N GLY A 52 7.13 10.28 11.30
CA GLY A 52 6.97 11.64 10.79
C GLY A 52 6.44 11.67 9.36
N PHE A 53 7.01 10.83 8.49
CA PHE A 53 6.60 10.72 7.09
C PHE A 53 5.13 10.28 6.95
N VAL A 54 4.73 9.20 7.64
CA VAL A 54 3.34 8.70 7.59
C VAL A 54 2.38 9.71 8.18
N THR A 55 2.73 10.29 9.32
CA THR A 55 1.93 11.34 9.97
C THR A 55 1.69 12.53 9.05
N LEU A 56 2.76 13.06 8.45
CA LEU A 56 2.68 14.20 7.54
C LEU A 56 1.85 13.86 6.29
N SER A 57 2.05 12.69 5.71
CA SER A 57 1.30 12.23 4.54
C SER A 57 -0.19 12.12 4.84
N MET A 58 -0.57 11.50 5.97
CA MET A 58 -1.97 11.40 6.39
C MET A 58 -2.58 12.76 6.69
N TRP A 59 -1.85 13.61 7.40
CA TRP A 59 -2.34 14.95 7.73
C TRP A 59 -2.56 15.80 6.47
N LEU A 60 -1.62 15.79 5.54
CA LEU A 60 -1.76 16.48 4.25
C LEU A 60 -2.95 15.95 3.43
N PHE A 61 -3.21 14.63 3.49
CA PHE A 61 -4.39 14.06 2.88
C PHE A 61 -5.68 14.64 3.47
N PHE A 62 -5.79 14.70 4.80
CA PHE A 62 -6.95 15.29 5.47
C PHE A 62 -7.10 16.79 5.22
N VAL A 63 -5.97 17.53 5.16
CA VAL A 63 -5.98 18.95 4.77
C VAL A 63 -6.63 19.11 3.39
N GLN A 64 -6.19 18.32 2.42
CA GLN A 64 -6.73 18.37 1.06
C GLN A 64 -8.21 17.96 1.00
N MET A 65 -8.63 16.98 1.81
CA MET A 65 -10.03 16.61 1.92
C MET A 65 -10.89 17.77 2.48
N ILE A 66 -10.46 18.41 3.56
CA ILE A 66 -11.21 19.53 4.19
C ILE A 66 -11.34 20.73 3.25
N PHE A 67 -10.28 21.03 2.50
CA PHE A 67 -10.28 22.13 1.53
C PHE A 67 -10.82 21.71 0.16
N GLN A 68 -11.14 20.44 -0.04
CA GLN A 68 -11.62 19.86 -1.31
C GLN A 68 -10.70 20.20 -2.50
N LYS A 69 -9.40 20.35 -2.24
CA LYS A 69 -8.38 20.72 -3.24
C LYS A 69 -7.28 19.66 -3.21
N PHE A 70 -7.38 18.69 -4.09
CA PHE A 70 -6.29 17.74 -4.30
C PHE A 70 -5.26 18.35 -5.24
N THR A 71 -4.06 18.59 -4.73
CA THR A 71 -2.96 19.10 -5.56
C THR A 71 -2.31 17.95 -6.32
N VAL A 72 -2.08 18.19 -7.60
CA VAL A 72 -1.42 17.23 -8.50
C VAL A 72 -0.03 16.87 -7.97
N ILE A 73 0.70 17.86 -7.46
CA ILE A 73 2.04 17.67 -6.87
C ILE A 73 2.02 16.66 -5.73
N TYR A 74 1.07 16.78 -4.80
CA TYR A 74 0.94 15.82 -3.68
C TYR A 74 0.66 14.41 -4.19
N THR A 75 -0.23 14.27 -5.17
CA THR A 75 -0.57 12.97 -5.75
C THR A 75 0.65 12.31 -6.39
N TYR A 76 1.45 13.05 -7.16
CA TYR A 76 2.69 12.51 -7.74
C TYR A 76 3.72 12.13 -6.69
N LEU A 77 3.95 12.97 -5.68
CA LEU A 77 4.88 12.67 -4.60
C LEU A 77 4.43 11.42 -3.82
N PHE A 78 3.16 11.35 -3.47
CA PHE A 78 2.60 10.19 -2.76
C PHE A 78 2.80 8.90 -3.56
N TYR A 79 2.41 8.89 -4.84
CA TYR A 79 2.57 7.69 -5.67
C TYR A 79 4.03 7.36 -5.98
N SER A 80 4.91 8.33 -6.12
CA SER A 80 6.35 8.08 -6.31
C SER A 80 6.94 7.34 -5.11
N VAL A 81 6.67 7.82 -3.90
CA VAL A 81 7.14 7.17 -2.67
C VAL A 81 6.47 5.81 -2.49
N TYR A 82 5.16 5.73 -2.72
CA TYR A 82 4.43 4.46 -2.63
C TYR A 82 4.99 3.41 -3.59
N LEU A 83 5.18 3.73 -4.87
CA LEU A 83 5.71 2.78 -5.85
C LEU A 83 7.14 2.36 -5.51
N PHE A 84 7.97 3.28 -5.02
CA PHE A 84 9.31 2.96 -4.55
C PHE A 84 9.28 1.99 -3.37
N LEU A 85 8.44 2.24 -2.36
CA LEU A 85 8.29 1.34 -1.21
C LEU A 85 7.70 -0.01 -1.61
N LEU A 86 6.71 -0.02 -2.50
CA LEU A 86 6.13 -1.24 -3.04
C LEU A 86 7.20 -2.08 -3.74
N PHE A 87 8.02 -1.45 -4.58
CA PHE A 87 9.13 -2.11 -5.26
C PHE A 87 10.11 -2.75 -4.24
N ILE A 88 10.50 -1.99 -3.19
CA ILE A 88 11.37 -2.54 -2.14
C ILE A 88 10.73 -3.75 -1.47
N VAL A 89 9.47 -3.66 -1.06
CA VAL A 89 8.78 -4.75 -0.36
C VAL A 89 8.66 -5.99 -1.26
N LEU A 90 8.36 -5.80 -2.54
CA LEU A 90 8.21 -6.91 -3.48
C LEU A 90 9.54 -7.58 -3.83
N PHE A 91 10.63 -6.81 -3.94
CA PHE A 91 11.90 -7.32 -4.46
C PHE A 91 13.03 -7.42 -3.43
N ALA A 92 12.85 -6.96 -2.19
CA ALA A 92 13.83 -7.10 -1.12
C ALA A 92 13.65 -8.38 -0.27
N LYS A 93 12.83 -9.33 -0.73
CA LYS A 93 12.64 -10.64 -0.10
C LYS A 93 13.94 -11.47 -0.05
N ALA A 94 13.93 -12.56 0.70
CA ALA A 94 15.10 -13.42 0.88
C ALA A 94 15.64 -13.93 -0.45
N ARG A 95 16.97 -13.93 -0.58
CA ARG A 95 17.66 -14.47 -1.76
C ARG A 95 17.66 -15.99 -1.76
N ASN A 96 17.72 -16.59 -2.95
CA ASN A 96 17.85 -18.03 -3.19
C ASN A 96 16.61 -18.84 -2.79
N TYR A 97 15.44 -18.24 -2.89
CA TYR A 97 14.18 -18.96 -2.74
C TYR A 97 13.47 -19.03 -4.09
N HIS A 98 13.28 -20.25 -4.58
CA HIS A 98 12.69 -20.51 -5.89
C HIS A 98 11.72 -21.67 -5.76
N SER A 99 10.44 -21.36 -5.81
CA SER A 99 9.39 -22.37 -5.80
C SER A 99 8.17 -21.87 -6.57
N TYR A 100 7.24 -22.75 -6.83
CA TYR A 100 5.94 -22.39 -7.41
C TYR A 100 4.83 -23.07 -6.63
N SER A 101 3.69 -22.41 -6.50
CA SER A 101 2.48 -22.93 -5.89
C SER A 101 1.27 -22.58 -6.76
N PHE A 102 0.50 -23.60 -7.11
CA PHE A 102 -0.78 -23.45 -7.81
C PHE A 102 -1.98 -23.54 -6.86
N GLU A 103 -1.74 -23.64 -5.56
CA GLU A 103 -2.80 -23.67 -4.57
C GLU A 103 -3.40 -22.28 -4.39
N LEU A 104 -4.72 -22.15 -4.55
CA LEU A 104 -5.43 -20.88 -4.45
C LEU A 104 -5.59 -20.39 -3.00
N PHE A 105 -5.58 -21.31 -2.03
CA PHE A 105 -5.89 -21.04 -0.63
C PHE A 105 -4.79 -21.52 0.32
N ASP A 106 -3.54 -21.50 -0.11
CA ASP A 106 -2.38 -21.88 0.72
C ASP A 106 -2.21 -20.97 1.94
N PHE A 107 -2.74 -19.71 1.87
CA PHE A 107 -2.79 -18.78 2.98
C PHE A 107 -3.86 -19.14 4.03
N ALA A 108 -4.82 -20.02 3.75
CA ALA A 108 -5.90 -20.40 4.68
C ALA A 108 -5.44 -21.38 5.78
N VAL A 109 -4.20 -21.24 6.21
CA VAL A 109 -3.60 -22.02 7.30
C VAL A 109 -3.74 -21.25 8.61
N ARG A 110 -3.92 -21.98 9.73
CA ARG A 110 -4.05 -21.40 11.09
C ARG A 110 -2.72 -20.77 11.61
N ASN A 111 -1.89 -20.24 10.72
CA ASN A 111 -0.63 -19.59 11.05
C ASN A 111 -0.78 -18.06 10.91
N LYS A 112 -0.60 -17.35 12.03
CA LYS A 112 -0.73 -15.89 12.07
C LYS A 112 0.21 -15.15 11.10
N ARG A 113 1.40 -15.70 10.82
CA ARG A 113 2.35 -15.08 9.89
C ARG A 113 1.84 -15.15 8.45
N VAL A 114 1.39 -16.34 8.02
CA VAL A 114 0.85 -16.54 6.68
C VAL A 114 -0.39 -15.66 6.45
N LEU A 115 -1.27 -15.59 7.45
CA LEU A 115 -2.46 -14.72 7.37
C LEU A 115 -2.09 -13.23 7.31
N LEU A 116 -1.05 -12.81 8.04
CA LEU A 116 -0.56 -11.44 7.98
C LEU A 116 0.05 -11.13 6.59
N GLU A 117 0.85 -12.04 6.04
CA GLU A 117 1.42 -11.88 4.70
C GLU A 117 0.32 -11.78 3.64
N ALA A 118 -0.71 -12.62 3.72
CA ALA A 118 -1.87 -12.55 2.85
C ALA A 118 -2.62 -11.20 2.95
N ALA A 119 -2.83 -10.72 4.17
CA ALA A 119 -3.45 -9.41 4.40
C ALA A 119 -2.60 -8.25 3.84
N LEU A 120 -1.27 -8.35 4.00
CA LEU A 120 -0.35 -7.34 3.47
C LEU A 120 -0.33 -7.33 1.94
N ASN A 121 -0.40 -8.48 1.27
CA ASN A 121 -0.53 -8.56 -0.18
C ASN A 121 -1.77 -7.79 -0.66
N ILE A 122 -2.91 -7.95 0.00
CA ILE A 122 -4.11 -7.15 -0.32
C ILE A 122 -3.85 -5.65 -0.09
N ILE A 123 -3.36 -5.28 1.09
CA ILE A 123 -3.21 -3.88 1.51
C ILE A 123 -2.24 -3.12 0.59
N TYR A 124 -1.12 -3.74 0.22
CA TYR A 124 -0.12 -3.12 -0.63
C TYR A 124 -0.65 -2.80 -2.02
N PHE A 125 -1.61 -3.55 -2.53
CA PHE A 125 -2.15 -3.35 -3.88
C PHE A 125 -3.39 -2.45 -3.93
N ILE A 126 -3.95 -2.01 -2.79
CA ILE A 126 -5.07 -1.05 -2.77
C ILE A 126 -4.73 0.27 -3.45
N PRO A 127 -3.62 0.97 -3.12
CA PRO A 127 -3.28 2.23 -3.79
C PRO A 127 -2.98 2.07 -5.28
N LEU A 128 -2.42 0.91 -5.68
CA LEU A 128 -2.20 0.59 -7.08
C LEU A 128 -3.53 0.44 -7.84
N GLY A 129 -4.51 -0.20 -7.21
CA GLY A 129 -5.85 -0.31 -7.76
C GLY A 129 -6.54 1.04 -7.95
N ILE A 130 -6.34 1.99 -7.02
CA ILE A 130 -6.79 3.37 -7.20
C ILE A 130 -6.09 3.99 -8.43
N LEU A 131 -4.77 3.84 -8.53
CA LEU A 131 -3.97 4.38 -9.63
C LEU A 131 -4.43 3.83 -10.99
N PHE A 132 -4.55 2.53 -11.13
CA PHE A 132 -4.98 1.88 -12.38
C PHE A 132 -6.42 2.21 -12.77
N SER A 133 -7.23 2.63 -11.80
CA SER A 133 -8.62 3.04 -12.06
C SER A 133 -8.75 4.45 -12.66
N PHE A 134 -7.66 5.24 -12.70
CA PHE A 134 -7.71 6.56 -13.33
C PHE A 134 -7.87 6.41 -14.85
N LYS A 135 -8.97 6.99 -15.38
CA LYS A 135 -9.29 7.01 -16.81
C LYS A 135 -9.41 5.64 -17.51
N SER A 136 -9.42 4.51 -16.76
CA SER A 136 -9.56 3.17 -17.33
C SER A 136 -10.99 2.65 -17.24
N ARG A 137 -11.43 1.95 -18.30
CA ARG A 137 -12.65 1.12 -18.28
C ARG A 137 -12.39 -0.13 -17.42
N PHE A 138 -13.47 -0.83 -17.04
CA PHE A 138 -13.33 -2.01 -16.16
C PHE A 138 -12.40 -3.09 -16.74
N TRP A 139 -12.53 -3.41 -18.02
CA TRP A 139 -11.70 -4.43 -18.69
C TRP A 139 -10.24 -4.01 -18.83
N GLU A 140 -9.99 -2.74 -19.14
CA GLU A 140 -8.63 -2.18 -19.19
C GLU A 140 -7.98 -2.25 -17.80
N PHE A 141 -8.71 -1.90 -16.76
CA PHE A 141 -8.26 -2.02 -15.38
C PHE A 141 -7.91 -3.46 -15.02
N CYS A 142 -8.78 -4.42 -15.32
CA CYS A 142 -8.52 -5.84 -15.05
C CYS A 142 -7.28 -6.32 -15.81
N LEU A 143 -7.17 -5.99 -17.09
CA LEU A 143 -6.03 -6.38 -17.91
C LEU A 143 -4.72 -5.80 -17.37
N ILE A 144 -4.68 -4.51 -17.08
CA ILE A 144 -3.48 -3.85 -16.54
C ILE A 144 -3.10 -4.45 -15.19
N SER A 145 -4.08 -4.67 -14.30
CA SER A 145 -3.84 -5.25 -12.97
C SER A 145 -3.26 -6.66 -13.08
N VAL A 146 -3.87 -7.52 -13.88
CA VAL A 146 -3.39 -8.89 -14.08
C VAL A 146 -2.01 -8.93 -14.70
N LEU A 147 -1.78 -8.18 -15.75
CA LEU A 147 -0.46 -8.13 -16.41
C LEU A 147 0.64 -7.62 -15.47
N PHE A 148 0.35 -6.58 -14.68
CA PHE A 148 1.30 -6.05 -13.71
C PHE A 148 1.62 -7.07 -12.61
N ILE A 149 0.59 -7.69 -12.02
CA ILE A 149 0.76 -8.66 -10.94
C ILE A 149 1.50 -9.90 -11.44
N CYS A 150 1.10 -10.46 -12.59
CA CYS A 150 1.81 -11.58 -13.19
C CYS A 150 3.27 -11.23 -13.53
N GLY A 151 3.52 -10.01 -13.98
CA GLY A 151 4.87 -9.52 -14.21
C GLY A 151 5.71 -9.49 -12.94
N VAL A 152 5.16 -9.01 -11.83
CA VAL A 152 5.82 -9.01 -10.51
C VAL A 152 6.16 -10.43 -10.08
N GLU A 153 5.18 -11.35 -10.08
CA GLU A 153 5.38 -12.75 -9.70
C GLU A 153 6.42 -13.45 -10.59
N THR A 154 6.39 -13.18 -11.90
CA THR A 154 7.37 -13.71 -12.84
C THR A 154 8.78 -13.20 -12.53
N ILE A 155 8.93 -11.92 -12.24
CA ILE A 155 10.22 -11.33 -11.87
C ILE A 155 10.73 -11.95 -10.56
N GLN A 156 9.87 -12.10 -9.56
CA GLN A 156 10.25 -12.73 -8.28
C GLN A 156 10.72 -14.17 -8.49
N TYR A 157 10.05 -14.92 -9.35
CA TYR A 157 10.43 -16.29 -9.70
C TYR A 157 11.77 -16.35 -10.43
N VAL A 158 11.91 -15.56 -11.51
CA VAL A 158 13.11 -15.56 -12.37
C VAL A 158 14.37 -15.13 -11.61
N PHE A 159 14.23 -14.17 -10.71
CA PHE A 159 15.37 -13.65 -9.93
C PHE A 159 15.62 -14.40 -8.60
N TYR A 160 14.93 -15.52 -8.35
CA TYR A 160 15.11 -16.33 -7.13
C TYR A 160 14.85 -15.56 -5.83
N ILE A 161 13.88 -14.65 -5.83
CA ILE A 161 13.53 -13.80 -4.70
C ILE A 161 12.12 -14.06 -4.15
N GLY A 162 11.45 -15.07 -4.65
CA GLY A 162 10.11 -15.44 -4.17
C GLY A 162 9.55 -16.70 -4.81
N THR A 163 8.35 -17.03 -4.38
CA THR A 163 7.52 -18.11 -4.94
C THR A 163 6.60 -17.50 -6.00
N PHE A 164 6.49 -18.13 -7.17
CA PHE A 164 5.37 -17.85 -8.07
C PHE A 164 4.12 -18.50 -7.48
N ALA A 165 3.27 -17.73 -6.84
CA ALA A 165 2.08 -18.24 -6.16
C ALA A 165 0.79 -17.69 -6.77
N VAL A 166 -0.10 -18.58 -7.17
CA VAL A 166 -1.42 -18.20 -7.71
C VAL A 166 -2.28 -17.52 -6.63
N SER A 167 -2.13 -17.93 -5.39
CA SER A 167 -2.75 -17.27 -4.23
C SER A 167 -2.33 -15.79 -4.09
N ASP A 168 -1.04 -15.47 -4.27
CA ASP A 168 -0.54 -14.10 -4.21
C ASP A 168 -1.10 -13.24 -5.36
N ILE A 169 -1.18 -13.81 -6.57
CA ILE A 169 -1.84 -13.15 -7.71
C ILE A 169 -3.30 -12.80 -7.36
N MET A 170 -4.03 -13.73 -6.77
CA MET A 170 -5.42 -13.53 -6.38
C MET A 170 -5.55 -12.45 -5.30
N LEU A 171 -4.73 -12.52 -4.24
CA LEU A 171 -4.76 -11.55 -3.13
C LEU A 171 -4.40 -10.13 -3.61
N ASN A 172 -3.38 -10.00 -4.43
CA ASN A 172 -2.96 -8.73 -5.04
C ASN A 172 -4.08 -8.15 -5.93
N LEU A 173 -4.76 -9.00 -6.71
CA LEU A 173 -5.90 -8.58 -7.53
C LEU A 173 -7.10 -8.13 -6.69
N ILE A 174 -7.39 -8.82 -5.59
CA ILE A 174 -8.42 -8.39 -4.61
C ILE A 174 -8.06 -7.00 -4.06
N GLY A 175 -6.81 -6.75 -3.71
CA GLY A 175 -6.34 -5.42 -3.30
C GLY A 175 -6.60 -4.35 -4.36
N CYS A 176 -6.28 -4.63 -5.62
CA CYS A 176 -6.58 -3.73 -6.73
C CYS A 176 -8.09 -3.47 -6.90
N LEU A 177 -8.93 -4.50 -6.79
CA LEU A 177 -10.39 -4.35 -6.88
C LEU A 177 -10.97 -3.49 -5.75
N ILE A 178 -10.49 -3.68 -4.52
CA ILE A 178 -10.84 -2.82 -3.38
C ILE A 178 -10.45 -1.38 -3.67
N GLY A 179 -9.24 -1.14 -4.17
CA GLY A 179 -8.77 0.20 -4.55
C GLY A 179 -9.67 0.87 -5.59
N ARG A 180 -10.11 0.13 -6.61
CA ARG A 180 -11.08 0.61 -7.60
C ARG A 180 -12.43 0.98 -6.97
N GLY A 181 -12.93 0.14 -6.07
CA GLY A 181 -14.18 0.40 -5.34
C GLY A 181 -14.09 1.66 -4.48
N LEU A 182 -12.98 1.86 -3.78
CA LEU A 182 -12.75 3.07 -2.99
C LEU A 182 -12.76 4.33 -3.87
N LYS A 183 -12.07 4.32 -5.01
CA LYS A 183 -12.10 5.45 -5.95
C LYS A 183 -13.52 5.75 -6.45
N ALA A 184 -14.30 4.73 -6.80
CA ALA A 184 -15.68 4.89 -7.25
C ALA A 184 -16.55 5.54 -6.15
N SER A 185 -16.41 5.09 -4.91
CA SER A 185 -17.12 5.65 -3.76
C SER A 185 -16.76 7.12 -3.51
N PHE A 186 -15.48 7.49 -3.64
CA PHE A 186 -15.05 8.89 -3.52
C PHE A 186 -15.63 9.78 -4.62
N SER A 187 -15.70 9.32 -5.85
CA SER A 187 -16.28 10.11 -6.96
C SER A 187 -17.78 10.36 -6.77
N ILE A 188 -18.53 9.40 -6.24
CA ILE A 188 -19.96 9.54 -5.93
C ILE A 188 -20.17 10.54 -4.79
N LEU A 189 -19.34 10.49 -3.74
CA LEU A 189 -19.39 11.44 -2.64
C LEU A 189 -19.10 12.88 -3.10
N GLN A 190 -18.13 13.08 -3.99
CA GLN A 190 -17.85 14.40 -4.56
C GLN A 190 -19.00 14.94 -5.39
N GLN A 191 -19.67 14.12 -6.19
CA GLN A 191 -20.83 14.54 -6.97
C GLN A 191 -22.01 14.96 -6.08
N LYS A 192 -22.27 14.25 -4.98
CA LYS A 192 -23.32 14.61 -4.02
C LYS A 192 -23.06 15.93 -3.31
N ILE A 193 -21.81 16.21 -2.92
CA ILE A 193 -21.43 17.45 -2.21
C ILE A 193 -21.51 18.67 -3.12
N VAL A 194 -21.37 18.50 -4.43
CA VAL A 194 -21.42 19.58 -5.43
C VAL A 194 -22.87 19.87 -5.88
N SER A 195 -23.81 18.90 -5.66
CA SER A 195 -25.23 19.05 -6.03
C SER A 195 -26.12 19.62 -4.92
N ASP A 196 -25.64 19.74 -3.70
CA ASP A 196 -26.26 20.38 -2.54
C ASP A 196 -25.65 21.79 -2.30
#